data_1b330598bddd983a4726ce3362b436de
#
_entry.id   1b330598bddd983a4726ce3362b436de
#
_cell.length_a   1.000
_cell.length_b   1.000
_cell.length_c   1.000
_cell.angle_alpha   90.00
_cell.angle_beta   90.00
_cell.angle_gamma   90.00
#
_symmetry.space_group_name_H-M   'P 1'
#
loop_
_entity.id
_entity.type
_entity.pdbx_description
1 polymer ?
#
loop_
_entity_poly.entity_id
_entity_poly.type
_entity_poly.pdbx_seq_one_letter_code
_entity_poly.pdbx_strand_id
1 'polypeptide(L)'
;WIRSPDRNIEGTVEHIGWRLTTIRTFDKRPLYVPNAVFTTIAVENPSRMTNRRISETIGIRYADVHSMQKIVEEIREMLKNHEEIDSNQTLIVNFLAFNASSLDIMLYTFTKTTEWVRFHEIKEDVLLKVSDIIESHGAEIAFPTRTLHLPDGVRLSGEAREQGEARSEGSKEAPES
;
A
#
# COMPACT_ATOMS: atom_id res chain seq x y z
N TRP A 1 -20.82 6.18 -16.34
CA TRP A 1 -20.31 4.99 -15.69
C TRP A 1 -21.29 4.50 -14.64
N ILE A 2 -21.62 3.21 -14.70
CA ILE A 2 -22.44 2.51 -13.71
C ILE A 2 -21.72 1.28 -13.20
N ARG A 3 -22.08 0.87 -11.98
CA ARG A 3 -21.62 -0.35 -11.33
C ARG A 3 -22.77 -1.00 -10.56
N SER A 4 -22.85 -2.31 -10.56
CA SER A 4 -23.75 -3.05 -9.67
C SER A 4 -22.93 -3.87 -8.68
N PRO A 5 -23.04 -3.64 -7.36
CA PRO A 5 -22.38 -4.44 -6.35
C PRO A 5 -22.92 -5.88 -6.29
N ASP A 6 -24.19 -6.08 -6.70
CA ASP A 6 -24.88 -7.38 -6.63
C ASP A 6 -24.51 -8.31 -7.80
N ARG A 7 -24.01 -7.74 -8.89
CA ARG A 7 -23.66 -8.48 -10.11
C ARG A 7 -22.39 -7.89 -10.73
N ASN A 8 -21.73 -8.70 -11.53
CA ASN A 8 -20.51 -8.25 -12.23
C ASN A 8 -20.90 -7.38 -13.47
N ILE A 9 -21.58 -6.27 -13.21
CA ILE A 9 -21.97 -5.26 -14.21
C ILE A 9 -21.21 -3.99 -13.87
N GLU A 10 -20.25 -3.62 -14.70
CA GLU A 10 -19.50 -2.38 -14.54
C GLU A 10 -19.00 -1.88 -15.89
N GLY A 11 -19.14 -0.57 -16.12
CA GLY A 11 -18.67 0.09 -17.34
C GLY A 11 -19.44 1.34 -17.68
N THR A 12 -19.15 1.88 -18.85
CA THR A 12 -19.82 3.08 -19.38
C THR A 12 -21.05 2.70 -20.20
N VAL A 13 -22.20 3.26 -19.87
CA VAL A 13 -23.42 3.09 -20.66
C VAL A 13 -23.25 3.80 -21.99
N GLU A 14 -23.28 3.05 -23.09
CA GLU A 14 -23.21 3.59 -24.46
C GLU A 14 -24.58 3.81 -25.07
N HIS A 15 -25.50 2.89 -24.81
CA HIS A 15 -26.84 2.94 -25.40
C HIS A 15 -27.87 2.29 -24.49
N ILE A 16 -29.00 2.94 -24.32
CA ILE A 16 -30.16 2.40 -23.63
C ILE A 16 -31.24 2.15 -24.69
N GLY A 17 -31.40 0.90 -25.10
CA GLY A 17 -32.46 0.46 -25.97
C GLY A 17 -33.76 0.17 -25.19
N TRP A 18 -34.82 -0.22 -25.90
CA TRP A 18 -36.11 -0.54 -25.28
C TRP A 18 -36.10 -1.89 -24.51
N ARG A 19 -35.21 -2.82 -24.85
CA ARG A 19 -35.08 -4.15 -24.22
C ARG A 19 -33.75 -4.36 -23.55
N LEU A 20 -32.69 -3.76 -24.09
CA LEU A 20 -31.30 -4.01 -23.70
C LEU A 20 -30.60 -2.68 -23.50
N THR A 21 -29.76 -2.62 -22.49
CA THR A 21 -28.77 -1.57 -22.28
C THR A 21 -27.41 -2.09 -22.65
N THR A 22 -26.68 -1.35 -23.49
CA THR A 22 -25.30 -1.67 -23.89
C THR A 22 -24.34 -0.90 -23.00
N ILE A 23 -23.46 -1.63 -22.36
CA ILE A 23 -22.43 -1.09 -21.47
C ILE A 23 -21.07 -1.47 -22.04
N ARG A 24 -20.16 -0.51 -22.17
CA ARG A 24 -18.76 -0.75 -22.51
C ARG A 24 -17.98 -1.00 -21.23
N THR A 25 -17.52 -2.23 -21.02
CA THR A 25 -16.66 -2.59 -19.89
C THR A 25 -15.31 -1.87 -19.98
N PHE A 26 -14.55 -1.81 -18.89
CA PHE A 26 -13.20 -1.22 -18.90
C PHE A 26 -12.23 -1.96 -19.84
N ASP A 27 -12.42 -3.27 -20.03
CA ASP A 27 -11.68 -4.08 -21.01
C ASP A 27 -12.13 -3.83 -22.48
N LYS A 28 -12.99 -2.80 -22.69
CA LYS A 28 -13.51 -2.43 -24.00
C LYS A 28 -14.48 -3.45 -24.65
N ARG A 29 -14.96 -4.42 -23.89
CA ARG A 29 -15.96 -5.39 -24.38
C ARG A 29 -17.37 -4.82 -24.25
N PRO A 30 -18.28 -5.05 -25.24
CA PRO A 30 -19.68 -4.70 -25.07
C PRO A 30 -20.35 -5.72 -24.14
N LEU A 31 -21.08 -5.23 -23.15
CA LEU A 31 -21.91 -6.00 -22.25
C LEU A 31 -23.37 -5.64 -22.53
N TYR A 32 -24.18 -6.63 -22.88
CA TYR A 32 -25.61 -6.44 -23.17
C TYR A 32 -26.42 -6.88 -21.96
N VAL A 33 -27.08 -5.94 -21.30
CA VAL A 33 -27.84 -6.21 -20.08
C VAL A 33 -29.35 -6.00 -20.38
N PRO A 34 -30.22 -7.00 -20.16
CA PRO A 34 -31.65 -6.81 -20.26
C PRO A 34 -32.13 -5.72 -19.29
N ASN A 35 -32.97 -4.79 -19.75
CA ASN A 35 -33.43 -3.68 -18.91
C ASN A 35 -34.18 -4.14 -17.66
N ALA A 36 -34.84 -5.30 -17.71
CA ALA A 36 -35.51 -5.91 -16.57
C ALA A 36 -34.57 -6.22 -15.41
N VAL A 37 -33.26 -6.44 -15.68
CA VAL A 37 -32.26 -6.70 -14.64
C VAL A 37 -32.12 -5.47 -13.73
N PHE A 38 -32.15 -4.27 -14.28
CA PHE A 38 -31.99 -3.03 -13.52
C PHE A 38 -33.16 -2.73 -12.56
N THR A 39 -34.28 -3.43 -12.68
CA THR A 39 -35.40 -3.30 -11.73
C THR A 39 -35.21 -4.11 -10.46
N THR A 40 -34.23 -5.01 -10.42
CA THR A 40 -34.02 -5.99 -9.34
C THR A 40 -32.65 -5.90 -8.68
N ILE A 41 -31.76 -5.05 -9.18
CA ILE A 41 -30.39 -4.89 -8.67
C ILE A 41 -30.15 -3.47 -8.14
N ALA A 42 -29.21 -3.33 -7.21
CA ALA A 42 -28.68 -2.03 -6.84
C ALA A 42 -27.77 -1.49 -7.96
N VAL A 43 -27.88 -0.20 -8.26
CA VAL A 43 -27.04 0.47 -9.26
C VAL A 43 -26.37 1.68 -8.63
N GLU A 44 -25.04 1.65 -8.60
CA GLU A 44 -24.22 2.81 -8.27
C GLU A 44 -23.92 3.63 -9.53
N ASN A 45 -23.81 4.93 -9.39
CA ASN A 45 -23.37 5.83 -10.46
C ASN A 45 -22.10 6.56 -10.08
N PRO A 46 -20.92 5.94 -10.31
CA PRO A 46 -19.64 6.57 -9.98
C PRO A 46 -19.34 7.85 -10.76
N SER A 47 -20.04 8.12 -11.90
CA SER A 47 -19.90 9.40 -12.61
C SER A 47 -20.45 10.58 -11.81
N ARG A 48 -21.28 10.33 -10.79
CA ARG A 48 -21.84 11.34 -9.89
C ARG A 48 -21.15 11.41 -8.54
N MET A 49 -20.01 10.71 -8.37
CA MET A 49 -19.23 10.84 -7.14
C MET A 49 -18.70 12.28 -7.00
N THR A 50 -18.63 12.77 -5.80
CA THR A 50 -18.09 14.11 -5.49
C THR A 50 -16.60 14.08 -5.17
N ASN A 51 -16.14 12.98 -4.62
CA ASN A 51 -14.78 12.77 -4.16
C ASN A 51 -14.35 11.32 -4.40
N ARG A 52 -13.05 11.07 -4.46
CA ARG A 52 -12.52 9.70 -4.41
C ARG A 52 -11.89 9.43 -3.06
N ARG A 53 -12.16 8.25 -2.54
CA ARG A 53 -11.64 7.80 -1.26
C ARG A 53 -10.27 7.16 -1.40
N ILE A 54 -9.32 7.60 -0.58
CA ILE A 54 -8.08 6.87 -0.26
C ILE A 54 -8.34 6.13 1.05
N SER A 55 -8.17 4.81 1.04
CA SER A 55 -8.36 3.96 2.22
C SER A 55 -7.27 2.90 2.20
N GLU A 56 -6.24 3.10 3.02
CA GLU A 56 -5.06 2.26 3.07
C GLU A 56 -4.75 1.84 4.51
N THR A 57 -4.09 0.70 4.62
CA THR A 57 -3.52 0.25 5.89
C THR A 57 -2.01 0.12 5.70
N ILE A 58 -1.26 0.82 6.55
CA ILE A 58 0.19 0.88 6.47
C ILE A 58 0.74 0.26 7.75
N GLY A 59 1.55 -0.78 7.61
CA GLY A 59 2.17 -1.47 8.73
C GLY A 59 3.58 -0.96 9.01
N ILE A 60 3.90 -0.64 10.27
CA ILE A 60 5.28 -0.40 10.72
C ILE A 60 5.73 -1.53 11.66
N ARG A 61 7.04 -1.65 11.87
CA ARG A 61 7.61 -2.71 12.72
C ARG A 61 7.20 -2.54 14.18
N TYR A 62 7.10 -3.65 14.91
CA TYR A 62 6.87 -3.65 16.35
C TYR A 62 7.96 -2.92 17.15
N ALA A 63 9.21 -2.95 16.67
CA ALA A 63 10.33 -2.23 17.28
C ALA A 63 10.10 -0.71 17.33
N ASP A 64 9.29 -0.17 16.43
CA ASP A 64 9.07 1.25 16.22
C ASP A 64 7.81 1.78 16.95
N VAL A 65 7.21 0.98 17.83
CA VAL A 65 5.99 1.33 18.56
C VAL A 65 6.07 2.70 19.26
N HIS A 66 7.25 3.07 19.75
CA HIS A 66 7.46 4.34 20.48
C HIS A 66 7.33 5.56 19.56
N SER A 67 7.53 5.41 18.26
CA SER A 67 7.38 6.47 17.25
C SER A 67 5.96 6.57 16.71
N MET A 68 5.10 5.58 16.97
CA MET A 68 3.75 5.45 16.41
C MET A 68 2.91 6.73 16.54
N GLN A 69 2.85 7.31 17.74
CA GLN A 69 2.02 8.48 17.97
C GLN A 69 2.49 9.68 17.14
N LYS A 70 3.79 9.92 17.08
CA LYS A 70 4.38 11.03 16.31
C LYS A 70 4.15 10.85 14.81
N ILE A 71 4.36 9.63 14.31
CA ILE A 71 4.11 9.28 12.91
C ILE A 71 2.65 9.56 12.54
N VAL A 72 1.70 9.08 13.34
CA VAL A 72 0.26 9.28 13.11
C VAL A 72 -0.11 10.77 13.13
N GLU A 73 0.43 11.54 14.05
CA GLU A 73 0.19 12.99 14.15
C GLU A 73 0.74 13.72 12.93
N GLU A 74 1.96 13.43 12.50
CA GLU A 74 2.59 14.08 11.36
C GLU A 74 1.92 13.71 10.03
N ILE A 75 1.54 12.45 9.84
CA ILE A 75 0.76 12.04 8.66
C ILE A 75 -0.59 12.78 8.64
N ARG A 76 -1.25 12.93 9.79
CA ARG A 76 -2.51 13.67 9.88
C ARG A 76 -2.35 15.15 9.50
N GLU A 77 -1.31 15.79 9.97
CA GLU A 77 -1.02 17.18 9.62
C GLU A 77 -0.60 17.33 8.15
N MET A 78 0.19 16.42 7.63
CA MET A 78 0.53 16.38 6.20
C MET A 78 -0.72 16.31 5.33
N LEU A 79 -1.65 15.41 5.65
CA LEU A 79 -2.91 15.27 4.89
C LEU A 79 -3.82 16.49 5.01
N LYS A 80 -3.93 17.13 6.17
CA LYS A 80 -4.71 18.37 6.35
C LYS A 80 -4.18 19.52 5.50
N ASN A 81 -2.87 19.59 5.34
CA ASN A 81 -2.20 20.65 4.58
C ASN A 81 -2.01 20.31 3.11
N HIS A 82 -2.43 19.12 2.68
CA HIS A 82 -2.26 18.67 1.30
C HIS A 82 -3.29 19.32 0.38
N GLU A 83 -2.84 20.00 -0.67
CA GLU A 83 -3.67 20.81 -1.57
C GLU A 83 -4.80 20.02 -2.25
N GLU A 84 -4.56 18.76 -2.58
CA GLU A 84 -5.48 17.89 -3.32
C GLU A 84 -6.40 17.06 -2.42
N ILE A 85 -6.21 17.10 -1.10
CA ILE A 85 -7.09 16.43 -0.12
C ILE A 85 -8.21 17.39 0.28
N ASP A 86 -9.42 16.86 0.34
CA ASP A 86 -10.59 17.64 0.76
C ASP A 86 -10.71 17.66 2.28
N SER A 87 -10.31 18.77 2.89
CA SER A 87 -10.35 18.97 4.33
C SER A 87 -11.76 19.04 4.92
N ASN A 88 -12.80 19.20 4.08
CA ASN A 88 -14.20 19.20 4.53
C ASN A 88 -14.77 17.79 4.66
N GLN A 89 -14.05 16.79 4.16
CA GLN A 89 -14.45 15.39 4.25
C GLN A 89 -13.78 14.70 5.45
N THR A 90 -14.27 13.51 5.77
CA THR A 90 -13.71 12.69 6.84
C THR A 90 -12.23 12.39 6.58
N LEU A 91 -11.38 12.73 7.56
CA LEU A 91 -9.97 12.41 7.57
C LEU A 91 -9.65 11.63 8.84
N ILE A 92 -9.20 10.39 8.68
CA ILE A 92 -8.82 9.51 9.79
C ILE A 92 -7.40 9.01 9.54
N VAL A 93 -6.53 9.26 10.50
CA VAL A 93 -5.20 8.62 10.59
C VAL A 93 -5.05 8.16 12.03
N ASN A 94 -5.15 6.86 12.24
CA ASN A 94 -5.09 6.29 13.58
C ASN A 94 -4.32 4.97 13.58
N PHE A 95 -3.68 4.65 14.70
CA PHE A 95 -3.27 3.29 14.98
C PHE A 95 -4.50 2.40 15.01
N LEU A 96 -4.50 1.35 14.20
CA LEU A 96 -5.66 0.49 13.97
C LEU A 96 -5.60 -0.79 14.80
N ALA A 97 -4.50 -1.52 14.68
CA ALA A 97 -4.40 -2.85 15.27
C ALA A 97 -2.95 -3.35 15.38
N PHE A 98 -2.77 -4.32 16.28
CA PHE A 98 -1.59 -5.18 16.32
C PHE A 98 -1.83 -6.36 15.38
N ASN A 99 -1.11 -6.42 14.28
CA ASN A 99 -1.19 -7.52 13.32
C ASN A 99 -0.07 -8.54 13.55
N ALA A 100 -0.05 -9.66 12.83
CA ALA A 100 0.89 -10.75 13.03
C ALA A 100 2.38 -10.33 12.95
N SER A 101 2.72 -9.36 12.12
CA SER A 101 4.09 -8.87 11.93
C SER A 101 4.18 -7.34 11.80
N SER A 102 3.10 -6.61 12.03
CA SER A 102 3.04 -5.14 11.89
C SER A 102 2.16 -4.49 12.93
N LEU A 103 2.44 -3.21 13.17
CA LEU A 103 1.56 -2.27 13.83
C LEU A 103 0.87 -1.47 12.74
N ASP A 104 -0.43 -1.64 12.60
CA ASP A 104 -1.18 -1.12 11.47
C ASP A 104 -1.71 0.30 11.73
N ILE A 105 -1.46 1.20 10.78
CA ILE A 105 -1.99 2.56 10.74
C ILE A 105 -3.08 2.61 9.67
N MET A 106 -4.28 3.02 10.04
CA MET A 106 -5.36 3.31 9.11
C MET A 106 -5.19 4.71 8.55
N LEU A 107 -5.19 4.83 7.23
CA LEU A 107 -5.27 6.08 6.50
C LEU A 107 -6.57 6.10 5.71
N TYR A 108 -7.45 7.06 6.02
CA TYR A 108 -8.74 7.21 5.38
C TYR A 108 -8.99 8.69 5.10
N THR A 109 -9.12 9.04 3.83
CA THR A 109 -9.33 10.42 3.40
C THR A 109 -9.95 10.49 2.01
N PHE A 110 -10.27 11.70 1.55
CA PHE A 110 -10.90 11.93 0.26
C PHE A 110 -10.11 12.97 -0.54
N THR A 111 -9.94 12.70 -1.84
CA THR A 111 -9.38 13.67 -2.79
C THR A 111 -10.47 14.63 -3.28
N LYS A 112 -10.07 15.83 -3.69
CA LYS A 112 -10.97 16.80 -4.35
C LYS A 112 -11.35 16.35 -5.76
N THR A 113 -10.43 15.64 -6.43
CA THR A 113 -10.66 15.15 -7.80
C THR A 113 -11.45 13.86 -7.83
N THR A 114 -12.24 13.69 -8.88
CA THR A 114 -12.91 12.44 -9.24
C THR A 114 -12.26 11.77 -10.46
N GLU A 115 -11.31 12.43 -11.11
CA GLU A 115 -10.60 11.91 -12.27
C GLU A 115 -9.71 10.74 -11.87
N TRP A 116 -9.79 9.64 -12.65
CA TRP A 116 -9.13 8.38 -12.30
C TRP A 116 -7.60 8.48 -12.28
N VAL A 117 -7.01 9.04 -13.33
CA VAL A 117 -5.56 9.15 -13.44
C VAL A 117 -5.02 10.09 -12.37
N ARG A 118 -5.62 11.27 -12.24
CA ARG A 118 -5.22 12.26 -11.24
C ARG A 118 -5.34 11.73 -9.81
N PHE A 119 -6.38 10.95 -9.53
CA PHE A 119 -6.53 10.28 -8.23
C PHE A 119 -5.35 9.36 -7.89
N HIS A 120 -4.87 8.59 -8.88
CA HIS A 120 -3.72 7.70 -8.64
C HIS A 120 -2.41 8.45 -8.44
N GLU A 121 -2.21 9.56 -9.15
CA GLU A 121 -1.06 10.45 -8.93
C GLU A 121 -1.06 11.04 -7.51
N ILE A 122 -2.23 11.53 -7.04
CA ILE A 122 -2.38 12.05 -5.68
C ILE A 122 -2.17 10.95 -4.64
N LYS A 123 -2.71 9.76 -4.87
CA LYS A 123 -2.53 8.62 -3.98
C LYS A 123 -1.06 8.23 -3.87
N GLU A 124 -0.33 8.21 -4.98
CA GLU A 124 1.11 7.94 -5.02
C GLU A 124 1.87 8.99 -4.20
N ASP A 125 1.64 10.28 -4.44
CA ASP A 125 2.27 11.38 -3.70
C ASP A 125 2.00 11.29 -2.19
N VAL A 126 0.77 11.00 -1.79
CA VAL A 126 0.41 10.78 -0.37
C VAL A 126 1.19 9.60 0.22
N LEU A 127 1.26 8.47 -0.47
CA LEU A 127 1.94 7.27 0.04
C LEU A 127 3.46 7.47 0.14
N LEU A 128 4.07 8.18 -0.81
CA LEU A 128 5.49 8.53 -0.75
C LEU A 128 5.78 9.46 0.44
N LYS A 129 4.99 10.50 0.64
CA LYS A 129 5.11 11.38 1.81
C LYS A 129 4.93 10.64 3.15
N VAL A 130 4.03 9.66 3.18
CA VAL A 130 3.87 8.80 4.36
C VAL A 130 5.13 7.97 4.60
N SER A 131 5.75 7.42 3.55
CA SER A 131 7.02 6.69 3.66
C SER A 131 8.12 7.59 4.22
N ASP A 132 8.27 8.81 3.69
CA ASP A 132 9.25 9.78 4.14
C ASP A 132 9.07 10.14 5.64
N ILE A 133 7.81 10.31 6.07
CA ILE A 133 7.49 10.57 7.49
C ILE A 133 7.90 9.39 8.36
N ILE A 134 7.59 8.16 7.97
CA ILE A 134 7.96 6.95 8.71
C ILE A 134 9.48 6.88 8.86
N GLU A 135 10.23 7.06 7.77
CA GLU A 135 11.69 7.04 7.76
C GLU A 135 12.31 8.17 8.59
N SER A 136 11.74 9.38 8.56
CA SER A 136 12.22 10.53 9.34
C SER A 136 12.15 10.31 10.84
N HIS A 137 11.23 9.46 11.30
CA HIS A 137 11.12 9.04 12.71
C HIS A 137 11.97 7.80 13.04
N GLY A 138 12.84 7.34 12.11
CA GLY A 138 13.68 6.16 12.29
C GLY A 138 12.90 4.85 12.31
N ALA A 139 11.65 4.87 11.86
CA ALA A 139 10.81 3.70 11.73
C ALA A 139 10.91 3.12 10.32
N GLU A 140 10.50 1.86 10.18
CA GLU A 140 10.47 1.18 8.88
C GLU A 140 9.13 0.50 8.65
N ILE A 141 8.74 0.43 7.38
CA ILE A 141 7.57 -0.34 6.94
C ILE A 141 7.82 -1.82 7.27
N ALA A 142 6.82 -2.48 7.85
CA ALA A 142 6.93 -3.86 8.29
C ALA A 142 6.99 -4.83 7.11
N PHE A 143 7.94 -5.75 7.17
CA PHE A 143 7.98 -6.92 6.30
C PHE A 143 7.37 -8.13 7.04
N PRO A 144 6.80 -9.12 6.33
CA PRO A 144 6.38 -10.37 6.95
C PRO A 144 7.56 -11.03 7.65
N THR A 145 7.50 -11.14 8.99
CA THR A 145 8.56 -11.77 9.80
C THR A 145 8.07 -13.12 10.32
N ARG A 146 9.02 -14.06 10.44
CA ARG A 146 8.77 -15.35 11.08
C ARG A 146 9.86 -15.58 12.13
N THR A 147 9.44 -15.86 13.35
CA THR A 147 10.35 -16.31 14.39
C THR A 147 10.50 -17.83 14.29
N LEU A 148 11.71 -18.29 14.03
CA LEU A 148 12.04 -19.72 14.06
C LEU A 148 12.59 -20.07 15.42
N HIS A 149 11.88 -20.94 16.15
CA HIS A 149 12.36 -21.50 17.40
C HIS A 149 13.11 -22.79 17.09
N LEU A 150 14.44 -22.77 17.26
CA LEU A 150 15.34 -23.90 16.98
C LEU A 150 15.80 -24.45 18.32
N PRO A 151 15.22 -25.56 18.83
CA PRO A 151 15.51 -26.06 20.16
C PRO A 151 16.97 -26.48 20.37
N ASP A 152 17.68 -26.92 19.32
CA ASP A 152 19.05 -27.44 19.41
C ASP A 152 20.15 -26.45 18.96
N GLY A 153 19.81 -25.21 18.67
CA GLY A 153 20.70 -24.19 18.14
C GLY A 153 21.20 -24.52 16.72
N VAL A 154 21.25 -23.51 15.86
CA VAL A 154 21.90 -23.62 14.55
C VAL A 154 23.35 -23.18 14.68
N ARG A 155 24.29 -24.08 14.45
CA ARG A 155 25.66 -23.67 14.17
C ARG A 155 25.69 -23.05 12.78
N LEU A 156 25.77 -21.74 12.72
CA LEU A 156 26.12 -21.05 11.48
C LEU A 156 27.60 -21.38 11.22
N SER A 157 27.90 -22.36 10.37
CA SER A 157 29.22 -22.57 9.83
C SER A 157 29.53 -21.44 8.86
N GLY A 158 29.95 -20.30 9.40
CA GLY A 158 30.61 -19.26 8.62
C GLY A 158 32.00 -19.78 8.28
N GLU A 159 32.20 -20.43 7.14
CA GLU A 159 33.50 -20.51 6.51
C GLU A 159 33.85 -19.08 6.02
N ALA A 160 34.33 -18.27 6.96
CA ALA A 160 35.11 -17.11 6.60
C ALA A 160 36.37 -17.63 5.91
N ARG A 161 36.56 -17.27 4.66
CA ARG A 161 37.79 -17.46 3.90
C ARG A 161 38.94 -16.71 4.57
N GLU A 162 39.55 -17.29 5.58
CA GLU A 162 40.90 -17.00 5.99
C GLU A 162 41.85 -17.96 5.26
N GLN A 163 42.00 -17.77 3.96
CA GLN A 163 43.10 -18.33 3.18
C GLN A 163 43.71 -17.20 2.37
N GLY A 164 44.62 -16.46 2.99
CA GLY A 164 45.27 -15.37 2.27
C GLY A 164 46.47 -14.73 2.95
N GLU A 165 46.90 -15.18 4.14
CA GLU A 165 48.08 -14.60 4.78
C GLU A 165 48.89 -15.62 5.57
N ALA A 166 49.44 -16.62 4.89
CA ALA A 166 50.49 -17.49 5.47
C ALA A 166 51.42 -18.03 4.36
N ARG A 167 51.98 -17.14 3.57
CA ARG A 167 53.09 -17.49 2.65
C ARG A 167 53.97 -16.27 2.39
N SER A 168 54.62 -15.73 3.41
CA SER A 168 55.74 -14.81 3.20
C SER A 168 56.64 -14.65 4.41
N GLU A 169 56.85 -15.70 5.20
CA GLU A 169 57.98 -15.73 6.17
C GLU A 169 58.56 -17.13 6.20
N GLY A 170 59.66 -17.32 5.51
CA GLY A 170 60.38 -18.59 5.54
C GLY A 170 61.40 -18.73 4.44
N SER A 171 62.24 -17.73 4.22
CA SER A 171 63.43 -17.90 3.39
C SER A 171 64.51 -16.90 3.80
N LYS A 172 65.15 -17.18 4.92
CA LYS A 172 66.53 -16.70 5.21
C LYS A 172 67.07 -17.54 6.38
N GLU A 173 67.91 -18.48 6.05
CA GLU A 173 69.13 -18.74 6.75
C GLU A 173 69.77 -20.01 6.18
N ALA A 174 70.81 -19.83 5.42
CA ALA A 174 71.83 -20.82 5.15
C ALA A 174 73.00 -20.56 6.09
N PRO A 175 73.57 -21.53 6.80
CA PRO A 175 74.91 -21.39 7.33
C PRO A 175 75.94 -21.96 6.40
N GLU A 176 77.01 -21.21 6.32
CA GLU A 176 78.33 -21.64 5.80
C GLU A 176 78.84 -22.86 6.55
N SER A 177 79.41 -23.76 5.83
CA SER A 177 80.73 -24.45 6.10
C SER A 177 81.07 -25.30 4.93
#